data_e605ef78a49efa095e19b1d78dc7e9eb
#
_entry.id   e605ef78a49efa095e19b1d78dc7e9eb
#
_cell.length_a   1.000
_cell.length_b   1.000
_cell.length_c   1.000
_cell.angle_alpha   90.00
_cell.angle_beta   90.00
_cell.angle_gamma   90.00
#
_symmetry.space_group_name_H-M   'P 1'
#
loop_
_entity.id
_entity.type
_entity.pdbx_description
1 polymer ?
#
loop_
_entity_poly.entity_id
_entity_poly.type
_entity_poly.pdbx_seq_one_letter_code
_entity_poly.pdbx_strand_id
1 'polypeptide(L)'
;MFRKTKIVCTLGPSTDKEDVLKRLIEEGMNVARFNFSHGDHEEQLGRLQMLQKLRKELKRPVAALLDTKGPEIRLRDFTDGKVELKDGQTFTLTTDEIMGDAKRVSITYKNLPDVKPGDRILIDDGLIGMEVKEIKVTSGAKADKDGNKPKDIICQVLNGGVISNRKGVNVPNVELSMPYISEKDYGDIVFAV
;
A
#
# COMPACT_ATOMS: atom_id res chain seq x y z
N MET A 1 34.25 6.06 -13.94
CA MET A 1 33.25 5.80 -15.01
C MET A 1 31.88 6.11 -14.45
N PHE A 2 31.09 6.99 -15.09
CA PHE A 2 29.72 7.28 -14.63
C PHE A 2 28.80 6.10 -14.99
N ARG A 3 28.21 5.47 -13.98
CA ARG A 3 27.19 4.45 -14.21
C ARG A 3 25.89 5.11 -14.69
N LYS A 4 25.31 4.64 -15.78
CA LYS A 4 24.00 5.11 -16.27
C LYS A 4 22.86 4.65 -15.37
N THR A 5 22.92 3.40 -14.87
CA THR A 5 21.97 2.83 -13.93
C THR A 5 22.23 3.36 -12.52
N LYS A 6 21.20 3.84 -11.86
CA LYS A 6 21.24 4.28 -10.45
C LYS A 6 20.75 3.17 -9.52
N ILE A 7 21.49 2.97 -8.44
CA ILE A 7 21.14 1.96 -7.42
C ILE A 7 20.39 2.69 -6.31
N VAL A 8 19.13 2.29 -6.09
CA VAL A 8 18.27 2.76 -5.01
C VAL A 8 18.20 1.66 -3.95
N CYS A 9 18.59 1.96 -2.72
CA CYS A 9 18.49 1.02 -1.60
C CYS A 9 17.49 1.55 -0.57
N THR A 10 16.50 0.73 -0.20
CA THR A 10 15.60 1.06 0.89
C THR A 10 16.30 0.83 2.23
N LEU A 11 16.31 1.85 3.08
CA LEU A 11 16.83 1.76 4.44
C LEU A 11 15.78 1.17 5.38
N GLY A 12 16.23 0.38 6.34
CA GLY A 12 15.39 -0.28 7.34
C GLY A 12 16.24 -1.08 8.33
N PRO A 13 15.64 -1.87 9.21
CA PRO A 13 16.34 -2.56 10.31
C PRO A 13 17.60 -3.33 9.89
N SER A 14 17.60 -3.92 8.69
CA SER A 14 18.78 -4.64 8.17
C SER A 14 19.94 -3.73 7.79
N THR A 15 19.68 -2.44 7.57
CA THR A 15 20.69 -1.44 7.19
C THR A 15 20.99 -0.43 8.30
N ASP A 16 20.39 -0.57 9.49
CA ASP A 16 20.57 0.36 10.61
C ASP A 16 21.94 0.26 11.28
N LYS A 17 22.77 -0.72 10.88
CA LYS A 17 24.15 -0.81 11.28
C LYS A 17 25.03 0.07 10.39
N GLU A 18 25.87 0.91 11.04
CA GLU A 18 26.72 1.88 10.33
C GLU A 18 27.65 1.22 9.30
N ASP A 19 28.21 0.07 9.62
CA ASP A 19 29.10 -0.68 8.72
C ASP A 19 28.36 -1.20 7.47
N VAL A 20 27.10 -1.59 7.60
CA VAL A 20 26.25 -2.03 6.48
C VAL A 20 25.93 -0.86 5.57
N LEU A 21 25.48 0.26 6.12
CA LEU A 21 25.17 1.45 5.32
C LEU A 21 26.40 2.01 4.63
N LYS A 22 27.55 2.01 5.35
CA LYS A 22 28.85 2.42 4.79
C LYS A 22 29.22 1.58 3.57
N ARG A 23 29.14 0.26 3.68
CA ARG A 23 29.43 -0.66 2.56
C ARG A 23 28.50 -0.46 1.39
N LEU A 24 27.19 -0.23 1.61
CA LEU A 24 26.26 0.08 0.53
C LEU A 24 26.68 1.33 -0.26
N ILE A 25 27.14 2.37 0.43
CA ILE A 25 27.64 3.59 -0.19
C ILE A 25 28.93 3.32 -0.98
N GLU A 26 29.87 2.56 -0.41
CA GLU A 26 31.15 2.22 -1.04
C GLU A 26 30.93 1.37 -2.31
N GLU A 27 30.01 0.40 -2.28
CA GLU A 27 29.64 -0.45 -3.40
C GLU A 27 28.81 0.26 -4.49
N GLY A 28 28.39 1.51 -4.24
CA GLY A 28 27.85 2.39 -5.27
C GLY A 28 26.38 2.68 -5.18
N MET A 29 25.80 2.62 -3.97
CA MET A 29 24.45 3.16 -3.74
C MET A 29 24.40 4.63 -4.15
N ASN A 30 23.38 4.99 -4.93
CA ASN A 30 23.18 6.35 -5.39
C ASN A 30 22.04 7.07 -4.64
N VAL A 31 21.05 6.32 -4.18
CA VAL A 31 19.86 6.85 -3.51
C VAL A 31 19.54 5.97 -2.30
N ALA A 32 19.40 6.58 -1.16
CA ALA A 32 18.86 5.98 0.05
C ALA A 32 17.35 6.30 0.12
N ARG A 33 16.49 5.28 0.00
CA ARG A 33 15.04 5.42 0.08
C ARG A 33 14.58 5.19 1.51
N PHE A 34 13.88 6.17 2.05
CA PHE A 34 13.22 6.15 3.35
C PHE A 34 11.74 5.87 3.14
N ASN A 35 11.27 4.68 3.52
CA ASN A 35 9.88 4.30 3.37
C ASN A 35 9.08 4.71 4.61
N PHE A 36 8.29 5.78 4.48
CA PHE A 36 7.46 6.33 5.55
C PHE A 36 6.14 5.57 5.76
N SER A 37 5.90 4.51 5.01
CA SER A 37 4.82 3.55 5.34
C SER A 37 5.10 2.79 6.63
N HIS A 38 6.37 2.72 7.05
CA HIS A 38 6.84 1.98 8.23
C HIS A 38 7.74 2.85 9.10
N GLY A 39 7.74 2.54 10.40
CA GLY A 39 8.51 3.29 11.40
C GLY A 39 7.89 4.65 11.73
N ASP A 40 8.54 5.36 12.62
CA ASP A 40 8.18 6.71 13.02
C ASP A 40 9.25 7.74 12.58
N HIS A 41 8.97 9.02 12.85
CA HIS A 41 9.87 10.11 12.47
C HIS A 41 11.23 10.02 13.20
N GLU A 42 11.28 9.49 14.43
CA GLU A 42 12.51 9.35 15.20
C GLU A 42 13.46 8.31 14.58
N GLU A 43 12.91 7.15 14.19
CA GLU A 43 13.68 6.12 13.46
C GLU A 43 14.21 6.64 12.13
N GLN A 44 13.36 7.34 11.36
CA GLN A 44 13.75 7.88 10.06
C GLN A 44 14.82 8.98 10.22
N LEU A 45 14.73 9.81 11.27
CA LEU A 45 15.74 10.83 11.60
C LEU A 45 17.09 10.19 11.92
N GLY A 46 17.11 9.13 12.73
CA GLY A 46 18.33 8.41 13.06
C GLY A 46 19.05 7.88 11.82
N ARG A 47 18.29 7.26 10.89
CA ARG A 47 18.83 6.79 9.61
C ARG A 47 19.35 7.93 8.74
N LEU A 48 18.62 9.06 8.69
CA LEU A 48 19.05 10.24 7.92
C LEU A 48 20.34 10.84 8.46
N GLN A 49 20.46 10.96 9.79
CA GLN A 49 21.69 11.47 10.43
C GLN A 49 22.89 10.57 10.14
N MET A 50 22.71 9.24 10.22
CA MET A 50 23.74 8.27 9.85
C MET A 50 24.16 8.42 8.37
N LEU A 51 23.20 8.54 7.46
CA LEU A 51 23.48 8.80 6.05
C LEU A 51 24.26 10.10 5.85
N GLN A 52 23.85 11.18 6.51
CA GLN A 52 24.52 12.48 6.42
C GLN A 52 25.98 12.42 6.93
N LYS A 53 26.23 11.71 8.03
CA LYS A 53 27.57 11.45 8.57
C LYS A 53 28.42 10.73 7.53
N LEU A 54 27.96 9.59 7.02
CA LEU A 54 28.72 8.76 6.08
C LEU A 54 28.95 9.46 4.73
N ARG A 55 28.01 10.25 4.24
CA ARG A 55 28.20 11.07 3.02
C ARG A 55 29.37 12.03 3.14
N LYS A 56 29.53 12.68 4.31
CA LYS A 56 30.65 13.59 4.62
C LYS A 56 31.98 12.84 4.71
N GLU A 57 32.00 11.72 5.46
CA GLU A 57 33.21 10.91 5.66
C GLU A 57 33.72 10.31 4.35
N LEU A 58 32.84 9.72 3.58
CA LEU A 58 33.20 9.02 2.32
C LEU A 58 33.30 9.97 1.13
N LYS A 59 32.89 11.23 1.26
CA LYS A 59 32.82 12.21 0.17
C LYS A 59 32.04 11.68 -1.03
N ARG A 60 30.93 10.98 -0.77
CA ARG A 60 30.05 10.38 -1.80
C ARG A 60 28.70 11.09 -1.83
N PRO A 61 28.26 11.58 -3.01
CA PRO A 61 26.93 12.18 -3.17
C PRO A 61 25.87 11.07 -3.27
N VAL A 62 25.23 10.76 -2.15
CA VAL A 62 24.07 9.84 -2.09
C VAL A 62 22.83 10.68 -1.83
N ALA A 63 21.81 10.59 -2.67
CA ALA A 63 20.55 11.28 -2.45
C ALA A 63 19.73 10.60 -1.33
N ALA A 64 18.99 11.39 -0.57
CA ALA A 64 17.91 10.89 0.28
C ALA A 64 16.59 11.01 -0.49
N LEU A 65 15.79 9.95 -0.51
CA LEU A 65 14.48 9.89 -1.14
C LEU A 65 13.44 9.56 -0.08
N LEU A 66 12.54 10.49 0.18
CA LEU A 66 11.33 10.23 0.95
C LEU A 66 10.31 9.52 0.06
N ASP A 67 9.80 8.40 0.53
CA ASP A 67 8.69 7.67 -0.06
C ASP A 67 7.53 7.69 0.91
N THR A 68 6.52 8.54 0.64
CA THR A 68 5.32 8.67 1.46
C THR A 68 4.47 7.40 1.36
N LYS A 69 3.62 7.17 2.35
CA LYS A 69 2.69 6.05 2.31
C LYS A 69 1.72 6.15 1.13
N GLY A 70 1.28 7.37 0.83
CA GLY A 70 0.25 7.62 -0.17
C GLY A 70 -1.13 7.09 0.21
N PRO A 71 -2.13 7.33 -0.63
CA PRO A 71 -3.46 6.78 -0.46
C PRO A 71 -3.43 5.27 -0.78
N GLU A 72 -3.82 4.45 0.19
CA GLU A 72 -3.85 2.99 0.05
C GLU A 72 -5.24 2.44 0.29
N ILE A 73 -5.67 1.56 -0.60
CA ILE A 73 -6.82 0.68 -0.35
C ILE A 73 -6.27 -0.71 -0.04
N ARG A 74 -6.73 -1.30 1.05
CA ARG A 74 -6.34 -2.65 1.46
C ARG A 74 -7.55 -3.50 1.80
N LEU A 75 -7.42 -4.81 1.61
CA LEU A 75 -8.30 -5.76 2.25
C LEU A 75 -8.12 -5.70 3.77
N ARG A 76 -9.18 -6.01 4.51
CA ARG A 76 -9.08 -6.29 5.94
C ARG A 76 -8.73 -7.76 6.19
N ASP A 77 -8.90 -8.22 7.41
CA ASP A 77 -8.45 -9.54 7.82
C ASP A 77 -9.48 -10.62 7.45
N PHE A 78 -8.98 -11.81 7.13
CA PHE A 78 -9.77 -13.03 6.93
C PHE A 78 -9.77 -13.88 8.18
N THR A 79 -10.86 -14.62 8.43
CA THR A 79 -11.00 -15.51 9.58
C THR A 79 -9.85 -16.51 9.68
N ASP A 80 -9.45 -17.11 8.55
CA ASP A 80 -8.37 -18.09 8.47
C ASP A 80 -7.05 -17.48 7.97
N GLY A 81 -6.93 -16.14 7.98
CA GLY A 81 -5.75 -15.41 7.53
C GLY A 81 -5.57 -15.36 6.02
N LYS A 82 -6.14 -16.29 5.27
CA LYS A 82 -6.08 -16.39 3.81
C LYS A 82 -7.23 -17.21 3.26
N VAL A 83 -7.56 -16.99 1.98
CA VAL A 83 -8.52 -17.81 1.22
C VAL A 83 -7.99 -18.04 -0.19
N GLU A 84 -8.41 -19.14 -0.81
CA GLU A 84 -8.15 -19.45 -2.22
C GLU A 84 -9.36 -19.09 -3.05
N LEU A 85 -9.18 -18.26 -4.07
CA LEU A 85 -10.21 -17.87 -5.04
C LEU A 85 -10.01 -18.64 -6.34
N LYS A 86 -11.11 -19.00 -7.00
CA LYS A 86 -11.11 -19.71 -8.28
C LYS A 86 -11.50 -18.78 -9.42
N ASP A 87 -10.99 -19.07 -10.60
CA ASP A 87 -11.40 -18.39 -11.83
C ASP A 87 -12.93 -18.45 -12.01
N GLY A 88 -13.52 -17.33 -12.39
CA GLY A 88 -14.96 -17.20 -12.59
C GLY A 88 -15.80 -17.15 -11.31
N GLN A 89 -15.20 -17.32 -10.14
CA GLN A 89 -15.91 -17.24 -8.86
C GLN A 89 -16.46 -15.83 -8.64
N THR A 90 -17.65 -15.75 -8.05
CA THR A 90 -18.16 -14.49 -7.51
C THR A 90 -17.50 -14.22 -6.16
N PHE A 91 -16.95 -13.02 -5.99
CA PHE A 91 -16.37 -12.56 -4.73
C PHE A 91 -16.80 -11.13 -4.42
N THR A 92 -17.09 -10.83 -3.17
CA THR A 92 -17.63 -9.52 -2.77
C THR A 92 -16.62 -8.74 -1.93
N LEU A 93 -16.30 -7.53 -2.37
CA LEU A 93 -15.63 -6.55 -1.54
C LEU A 93 -16.70 -5.69 -0.86
N THR A 94 -16.61 -5.52 0.46
CA THR A 94 -17.63 -4.78 1.21
C THR A 94 -17.04 -3.64 2.04
N THR A 95 -17.79 -2.54 2.15
CA THR A 95 -17.45 -1.45 3.07
C THR A 95 -17.99 -1.71 4.49
N ASP A 96 -18.74 -2.81 4.70
CA ASP A 96 -19.13 -3.27 6.02
C ASP A 96 -17.94 -3.85 6.78
N GLU A 97 -17.91 -3.71 8.11
CA GLU A 97 -16.79 -4.18 8.92
C GLU A 97 -17.03 -5.63 9.36
N ILE A 98 -16.49 -6.56 8.58
CA ILE A 98 -16.59 -7.99 8.81
C ILE A 98 -15.23 -8.67 8.74
N MET A 99 -15.11 -9.85 9.35
CA MET A 99 -14.04 -10.80 9.03
C MET A 99 -14.34 -11.44 7.68
N GLY A 100 -13.30 -11.50 6.82
CA GLY A 100 -13.42 -12.06 5.49
C GLY A 100 -13.49 -13.59 5.48
N ASP A 101 -14.11 -14.13 4.46
CA ASP A 101 -14.22 -15.56 4.16
C ASP A 101 -14.01 -15.85 2.67
N ALA A 102 -14.33 -17.06 2.19
CA ALA A 102 -14.20 -17.44 0.77
C ALA A 102 -15.21 -16.74 -0.17
N LYS A 103 -16.13 -15.93 0.35
CA LYS A 103 -17.18 -15.26 -0.42
C LYS A 103 -17.05 -13.74 -0.40
N ARG A 104 -16.54 -13.17 0.69
CA ARG A 104 -16.45 -11.71 0.85
C ARG A 104 -15.38 -11.28 1.85
N VAL A 105 -14.94 -10.02 1.74
CA VAL A 105 -14.00 -9.39 2.67
C VAL A 105 -14.24 -7.88 2.75
N SER A 106 -13.98 -7.31 3.92
CA SER A 106 -13.99 -5.86 4.12
C SER A 106 -12.77 -5.20 3.44
N ILE A 107 -12.98 -3.94 3.04
CA ILE A 107 -11.93 -3.05 2.53
C ILE A 107 -11.76 -1.84 3.43
N THR A 108 -10.58 -1.21 3.37
CA THR A 108 -10.28 -0.04 4.20
C THR A 108 -10.91 1.26 3.68
N TYR A 109 -11.18 1.35 2.38
CA TYR A 109 -11.70 2.56 1.73
C TYR A 109 -13.21 2.50 1.54
N LYS A 110 -13.94 3.31 2.33
CA LYS A 110 -15.41 3.31 2.34
C LYS A 110 -16.05 3.83 1.04
N ASN A 111 -15.33 4.64 0.27
CA ASN A 111 -15.80 5.19 -1.00
C ASN A 111 -15.34 4.36 -2.22
N LEU A 112 -14.85 3.13 -2.04
CA LEU A 112 -14.56 2.25 -3.19
C LEU A 112 -15.77 2.04 -4.13
N PRO A 113 -17.04 2.14 -3.69
CA PRO A 113 -18.19 2.20 -4.58
C PRO A 113 -18.23 3.34 -5.63
N ASP A 114 -17.16 4.13 -5.77
CA ASP A 114 -16.93 5.01 -6.94
C ASP A 114 -16.69 4.19 -8.23
N VAL A 115 -16.28 2.91 -8.11
CA VAL A 115 -16.19 1.97 -9.24
C VAL A 115 -17.57 1.68 -9.88
N LYS A 116 -17.54 1.25 -11.13
CA LYS A 116 -18.75 0.92 -11.92
C LYS A 116 -18.68 -0.52 -12.43
N PRO A 117 -19.81 -1.14 -12.78
CA PRO A 117 -19.81 -2.40 -13.51
C PRO A 117 -18.91 -2.33 -14.76
N GLY A 118 -18.04 -3.32 -14.91
CA GLY A 118 -17.01 -3.38 -15.95
C GLY A 118 -15.62 -2.89 -15.53
N ASP A 119 -15.50 -2.15 -14.44
CA ASP A 119 -14.20 -1.72 -13.91
C ASP A 119 -13.41 -2.92 -13.38
N ARG A 120 -12.09 -2.81 -13.46
CA ARG A 120 -11.18 -3.82 -12.92
C ARG A 120 -10.71 -3.44 -11.53
N ILE A 121 -10.64 -4.45 -10.66
CA ILE A 121 -10.02 -4.38 -9.35
C ILE A 121 -8.86 -5.38 -9.33
N LEU A 122 -7.69 -4.92 -8.93
CA LEU A 122 -6.48 -5.72 -8.81
C LEU A 122 -6.13 -5.87 -7.33
N ILE A 123 -5.81 -7.09 -6.91
CA ILE A 123 -5.42 -7.40 -5.52
C ILE A 123 -4.01 -7.99 -5.53
N ASP A 124 -3.24 -7.68 -4.48
CA ASP A 124 -1.87 -8.16 -4.27
C ASP A 124 -0.97 -7.85 -5.48
N ASP A 125 -0.81 -6.56 -5.77
CA ASP A 125 0.00 -6.02 -6.87
C ASP A 125 -0.39 -6.59 -8.26
N GLY A 126 -1.66 -6.97 -8.41
CA GLY A 126 -2.20 -7.49 -9.66
C GLY A 126 -2.12 -9.00 -9.82
N LEU A 127 -1.70 -9.73 -8.79
CA LEU A 127 -1.70 -11.20 -8.81
C LEU A 127 -3.12 -11.76 -8.96
N ILE A 128 -4.13 -11.09 -8.40
CA ILE A 128 -5.54 -11.44 -8.58
C ILE A 128 -6.27 -10.28 -9.25
N GLY A 129 -6.89 -10.56 -10.38
CA GLY A 129 -7.75 -9.62 -11.10
C GLY A 129 -9.22 -9.96 -10.92
N MET A 130 -10.03 -8.92 -10.75
CA MET A 130 -11.48 -9.03 -10.65
C MET A 130 -12.14 -8.00 -11.57
N GLU A 131 -13.35 -8.29 -12.02
CA GLU A 131 -14.23 -7.36 -12.74
C GLU A 131 -15.47 -7.08 -11.90
N VAL A 132 -15.80 -5.81 -11.73
CA VAL A 132 -17.01 -5.38 -11.02
C VAL A 132 -18.23 -5.75 -11.86
N LYS A 133 -19.18 -6.46 -11.26
CA LYS A 133 -20.45 -6.84 -11.90
C LYS A 133 -21.64 -6.02 -11.40
N GLU A 134 -21.67 -5.74 -10.10
CA GLU A 134 -22.78 -5.03 -9.46
C GLU A 134 -22.30 -4.31 -8.20
N ILE A 135 -22.96 -3.19 -7.87
CA ILE A 135 -22.81 -2.49 -6.60
C ILE A 135 -24.17 -2.33 -5.96
N LYS A 136 -24.31 -2.76 -4.72
CA LYS A 136 -25.55 -2.65 -3.98
C LYS A 136 -25.35 -2.32 -2.51
N VAL A 137 -26.39 -1.85 -1.85
CA VAL A 137 -26.39 -1.65 -0.40
C VAL A 137 -26.33 -3.02 0.28
N THR A 138 -25.43 -3.16 1.26
CA THR A 138 -25.27 -4.40 2.02
C THR A 138 -26.55 -4.73 2.77
N SER A 139 -27.09 -5.92 2.52
CA SER A 139 -28.35 -6.38 3.12
C SER A 139 -28.19 -6.55 4.63
N GLY A 140 -29.13 -5.97 5.41
CA GLY A 140 -29.15 -6.09 6.86
C GLY A 140 -28.11 -5.24 7.61
N ALA A 141 -27.24 -4.53 6.92
CA ALA A 141 -26.25 -3.67 7.56
C ALA A 141 -26.91 -2.40 8.16
N LYS A 142 -26.39 -1.98 9.30
CA LYS A 142 -26.80 -0.74 9.95
C LYS A 142 -26.08 0.45 9.25
N ALA A 143 -26.79 1.57 9.20
CA ALA A 143 -26.15 2.82 8.79
C ALA A 143 -25.12 3.26 9.83
N ASP A 144 -24.06 3.92 9.37
CA ASP A 144 -23.08 4.55 10.25
C ASP A 144 -23.67 5.81 10.93
N LYS A 145 -22.87 6.48 11.75
CA LYS A 145 -23.27 7.71 12.46
C LYS A 145 -23.69 8.88 11.54
N ASP A 146 -23.23 8.84 10.27
CA ASP A 146 -23.51 9.84 9.25
C ASP A 146 -24.71 9.43 8.37
N GLY A 147 -25.37 8.30 8.67
CA GLY A 147 -26.52 7.77 7.95
C GLY A 147 -26.17 6.96 6.70
N ASN A 148 -24.89 6.74 6.41
CA ASN A 148 -24.46 5.98 5.24
C ASN A 148 -24.56 4.48 5.50
N LYS A 149 -25.16 3.77 4.57
CA LYS A 149 -25.20 2.30 4.63
C LYS A 149 -24.00 1.70 3.90
N PRO A 150 -23.40 0.65 4.45
CA PRO A 150 -22.36 -0.09 3.75
C PRO A 150 -22.81 -0.59 2.39
N LYS A 151 -21.86 -0.75 1.48
CA LYS A 151 -22.10 -1.23 0.12
C LYS A 151 -21.25 -2.46 -0.17
N ASP A 152 -21.82 -3.36 -0.94
CA ASP A 152 -21.19 -4.54 -1.51
C ASP A 152 -20.84 -4.29 -2.96
N ILE A 153 -19.59 -4.54 -3.32
CA ILE A 153 -19.08 -4.54 -4.69
C ILE A 153 -18.92 -6.00 -5.09
N ILE A 154 -19.84 -6.46 -5.92
CA ILE A 154 -19.87 -7.85 -6.37
C ILE A 154 -19.00 -7.97 -7.60
N CYS A 155 -17.95 -8.78 -7.49
CA CYS A 155 -16.96 -8.98 -8.53
C CYS A 155 -16.97 -10.42 -9.04
N GLN A 156 -16.54 -10.59 -10.28
CA GLN A 156 -16.14 -11.87 -10.83
C GLN A 156 -14.62 -11.96 -10.83
N VAL A 157 -14.09 -13.03 -10.28
CA VAL A 157 -12.64 -13.32 -10.30
C VAL A 157 -12.24 -13.68 -11.73
N LEU A 158 -11.27 -12.95 -12.29
CA LEU A 158 -10.76 -13.19 -13.64
C LEU A 158 -9.64 -14.21 -13.67
N ASN A 159 -8.79 -14.20 -12.63
CA ASN A 159 -7.75 -15.18 -12.39
C ASN A 159 -7.67 -15.46 -10.90
N GLY A 160 -7.77 -16.72 -10.55
CA GLY A 160 -7.77 -17.19 -9.16
C GLY A 160 -6.38 -17.22 -8.53
N GLY A 161 -6.36 -17.53 -7.25
CA GLY A 161 -5.14 -17.64 -6.44
C GLY A 161 -5.43 -17.39 -4.97
N VAL A 162 -4.37 -17.42 -4.16
CA VAL A 162 -4.46 -17.21 -2.73
C VAL A 162 -4.40 -15.71 -2.41
N ILE A 163 -5.40 -15.20 -1.70
CA ILE A 163 -5.37 -13.86 -1.10
C ILE A 163 -5.31 -13.96 0.42
N SER A 164 -4.67 -13.00 1.06
CA SER A 164 -4.47 -12.98 2.52
C SER A 164 -4.76 -11.60 3.11
N ASN A 165 -4.63 -11.51 4.44
CA ASN A 165 -4.84 -10.30 5.21
C ASN A 165 -4.08 -9.10 4.64
N ARG A 166 -4.74 -7.95 4.63
CA ARG A 166 -4.15 -6.62 4.39
C ARG A 166 -3.49 -6.44 3.02
N LYS A 167 -3.84 -7.28 2.03
CA LYS A 167 -3.33 -7.12 0.67
C LYS A 167 -3.83 -5.82 0.04
N GLY A 168 -2.96 -5.20 -0.76
CA GLY A 168 -3.27 -3.99 -1.50
C GLY A 168 -4.38 -4.21 -2.52
N VAL A 169 -5.20 -3.19 -2.73
CA VAL A 169 -6.28 -3.16 -3.72
C VAL A 169 -6.04 -1.97 -4.63
N ASN A 170 -5.91 -2.21 -5.92
CA ASN A 170 -5.72 -1.18 -6.93
C ASN A 170 -6.92 -1.17 -7.88
N VAL A 171 -7.32 0.03 -8.32
CA VAL A 171 -8.44 0.23 -9.23
C VAL A 171 -7.93 1.05 -10.43
N PRO A 172 -7.36 0.40 -11.44
CA PRO A 172 -6.79 1.11 -12.58
C PRO A 172 -7.87 1.85 -13.37
N ASN A 173 -7.53 3.04 -13.86
CA ASN A 173 -8.39 3.90 -14.69
C ASN A 173 -9.69 4.38 -14.03
N VAL A 174 -9.80 4.32 -12.70
CA VAL A 174 -10.93 4.87 -11.95
C VAL A 174 -10.44 6.06 -11.14
N GLU A 175 -11.12 7.18 -11.28
CA GLU A 175 -10.91 8.35 -10.43
C GLU A 175 -11.61 8.13 -9.09
N LEU A 176 -10.82 8.00 -8.03
CA LEU A 176 -11.33 7.80 -6.68
C LEU A 176 -11.41 9.15 -5.95
N SER A 177 -12.45 9.32 -5.13
CA SER A 177 -12.63 10.52 -4.28
C SER A 177 -11.66 10.58 -3.09
N MET A 178 -10.58 9.80 -3.13
CA MET A 178 -9.57 9.71 -2.09
C MET A 178 -8.58 10.87 -2.18
N PRO A 179 -8.30 11.61 -1.08
CA PRO A 179 -7.26 12.63 -1.07
C PRO A 179 -5.90 12.02 -1.46
N TYR A 180 -5.22 12.64 -2.42
CA TYR A 180 -3.91 12.16 -2.89
C TYR A 180 -2.82 12.27 -1.80
N ILE A 181 -2.86 13.33 -0.98
CA ILE A 181 -1.98 13.54 0.16
C ILE A 181 -2.82 13.42 1.43
N SER A 182 -2.53 12.42 2.26
CA SER A 182 -3.15 12.27 3.57
C SER A 182 -2.54 13.26 4.59
N GLU A 183 -3.18 13.46 5.73
CA GLU A 183 -2.61 14.25 6.83
C GLU A 183 -1.26 13.67 7.28
N LYS A 184 -1.13 12.33 7.28
CA LYS A 184 0.14 11.67 7.57
C LYS A 184 1.20 12.02 6.53
N ASP A 185 0.89 11.90 5.25
CA ASP A 185 1.84 12.23 4.17
C ASP A 185 2.28 13.68 4.23
N TYR A 186 1.35 14.60 4.56
CA TYR A 186 1.68 16.00 4.78
C TYR A 186 2.67 16.18 5.94
N GLY A 187 2.43 15.52 7.06
CA GLY A 187 3.35 15.53 8.21
C GLY A 187 4.72 14.95 7.86
N ASP A 188 4.76 13.85 7.10
CA ASP A 188 5.99 13.20 6.65
C ASP A 188 6.80 14.11 5.71
N ILE A 189 6.13 14.81 4.79
CA ILE A 189 6.75 15.77 3.87
C ILE A 189 7.33 16.97 4.64
N VAL A 190 6.55 17.55 5.55
CA VAL A 190 7.01 18.68 6.39
C VAL A 190 8.21 18.29 7.23
N PHE A 191 8.23 17.08 7.78
CA PHE A 191 9.36 16.56 8.54
C PHE A 191 10.65 16.45 7.71
N ALA A 192 10.53 16.15 6.41
CA ALA A 192 11.67 15.84 5.53
C ALA A 192 12.29 17.09 4.86
N VAL A 193 11.60 18.23 4.88
CA VAL A 193 12.05 19.51 4.28
C VAL A 193 12.75 20.40 5.30
#